data_186d290c4de4f1f9af8241a69b9221f2
#
_entry.id   186d290c4de4f1f9af8241a69b9221f2
#
_cell.length_a   1.000
_cell.length_b   1.000
_cell.length_c   1.000
_cell.angle_alpha   90.00
_cell.angle_beta   90.00
_cell.angle_gamma   90.00
#
_symmetry.space_group_name_H-M   'P 1'
#
loop_
_entity.id
_entity.type
_entity.pdbx_description
1 polymer ?
#
loop_
_entity_poly.entity_id
_entity_poly.type
_entity_poly.pdbx_seq_one_letter_code
_entity_poly.pdbx_strand_id
1 'polypeptide(L)'
;MKYGHLFLVLLSFTLNAFSLRVQTPVQLKTIDSLMQVASDRGVFNGTILVAQQGRIIYHKAWGYADASKTSRLTTDMLFDIGSISKEFNGVGIMLLHEQGKLTLDDPVSKYLPGLPGWADKVQLRHLINYTSGLPNFSAQSDETDEQLLGHLKNLKALSFEPGSAYIYAHANVYLQKRIIEKLSGLSYADFVDQFIFKPCGMNHSIMDADLNRPDVAKAFDNDFKPTPYIQLTSGFPRLTTADLYTFITRLEAFKIISEESFNQLAANFPGGESSLGTTGFKDGQLQWHRHQGSNSNFEALIYTDHVQDVAVVLETNNQNFKVDAIKTAILHILNNEPFSIPKKSVYLDIREKVLNNVEQGLAFYREIKAHQQDKYDFYFEAGDLISTGKYLQRRSRYDDAIRIYALAIPLCTRASDTSYACELTAECYLKKGDRLQAKKWYAKALAADAGNKNAQGMLNTFAQD
;
A
#
# COMPACT_ATOMS: atom_id res chain seq x y z
N MET A 1 53.73 -51.76 -34.84
CA MET A 1 53.54 -51.30 -33.45
C MET A 1 52.95 -49.86 -33.53
N LYS A 2 51.66 -49.71 -33.30
CA LYS A 2 50.96 -48.39 -33.25
C LYS A 2 50.31 -48.30 -31.86
N TYR A 3 50.79 -47.40 -31.04
CA TYR A 3 50.19 -47.09 -29.73
C TYR A 3 49.07 -46.10 -29.94
N GLY A 4 47.81 -46.47 -29.59
CA GLY A 4 46.66 -45.58 -29.49
C GLY A 4 46.59 -45.01 -28.07
N HIS A 5 46.66 -43.72 -27.92
CA HIS A 5 46.39 -43.03 -26.67
C HIS A 5 44.88 -42.80 -26.52
N LEU A 6 44.31 -43.42 -25.52
CA LEU A 6 42.91 -43.24 -25.08
C LEU A 6 42.87 -42.02 -24.18
N PHE A 7 42.29 -40.91 -24.65
CA PHE A 7 42.02 -39.71 -23.84
C PHE A 7 40.71 -39.92 -23.04
N LEU A 8 40.84 -40.12 -21.74
CA LEU A 8 39.70 -40.15 -20.83
C LEU A 8 39.31 -38.72 -20.48
N VAL A 9 38.19 -38.23 -21.03
CA VAL A 9 37.61 -36.93 -20.63
C VAL A 9 36.77 -37.14 -19.39
N LEU A 10 37.29 -36.75 -18.23
CA LEU A 10 36.53 -36.67 -16.97
C LEU A 10 35.62 -35.43 -17.03
N LEU A 11 34.32 -35.63 -17.27
CA LEU A 11 33.30 -34.63 -17.06
C LEU A 11 33.04 -34.49 -15.55
N SER A 12 33.60 -33.47 -14.94
CA SER A 12 33.26 -33.11 -13.56
C SER A 12 31.88 -32.39 -13.53
N PHE A 13 30.84 -33.14 -13.22
CA PHE A 13 29.55 -32.56 -12.83
C PHE A 13 29.72 -31.91 -11.44
N THR A 14 29.80 -30.59 -11.40
CA THR A 14 29.60 -29.84 -10.15
C THR A 14 28.11 -29.92 -9.80
N LEU A 15 27.73 -30.85 -8.95
CA LEU A 15 26.44 -30.78 -8.26
C LEU A 15 26.45 -29.55 -7.38
N ASN A 16 25.78 -28.51 -7.82
CA ASN A 16 25.33 -27.44 -6.92
C ASN A 16 24.35 -28.08 -5.96
N ALA A 17 24.83 -28.45 -4.80
CA ALA A 17 23.98 -28.88 -3.69
C ALA A 17 23.19 -27.64 -3.24
N PHE A 18 21.98 -27.46 -3.78
CA PHE A 18 20.96 -26.63 -3.13
C PHE A 18 20.74 -27.29 -1.76
N SER A 19 21.34 -26.70 -0.72
CA SER A 19 21.07 -27.11 0.65
C SER A 19 19.59 -26.76 0.90
N LEU A 20 18.75 -27.77 0.98
CA LEU A 20 17.40 -27.67 1.50
C LEU A 20 17.50 -27.04 2.89
N ARG A 21 17.26 -25.71 3.00
CA ARG A 21 17.11 -25.05 4.29
C ARG A 21 15.78 -25.53 4.89
N VAL A 22 15.82 -26.64 5.60
CA VAL A 22 14.69 -27.09 6.41
C VAL A 22 14.58 -26.13 7.58
N GLN A 23 13.42 -25.45 7.71
CA GLN A 23 13.15 -24.59 8.85
C GLN A 23 13.31 -25.36 10.14
N THR A 24 14.02 -24.75 11.07
CA THR A 24 14.12 -25.33 12.40
C THR A 24 12.81 -25.08 13.15
N PRO A 25 12.36 -26.01 14.00
CA PRO A 25 11.23 -25.78 14.91
C PRO A 25 11.40 -24.49 15.74
N VAL A 26 12.64 -24.03 15.92
CA VAL A 26 12.98 -22.79 16.61
C VAL A 26 12.51 -21.54 15.82
N GLN A 27 12.75 -21.48 14.52
CA GLN A 27 12.33 -20.34 13.68
C GLN A 27 10.80 -20.18 13.69
N LEU A 28 10.05 -21.27 13.54
CA LEU A 28 8.58 -21.25 13.58
C LEU A 28 8.04 -20.80 14.95
N LYS A 29 8.66 -21.25 16.05
CA LYS A 29 8.33 -20.78 17.40
C LYS A 29 8.66 -19.29 17.58
N THR A 30 9.76 -18.84 16.98
CA THR A 30 10.15 -17.41 17.04
C THR A 30 9.17 -16.54 16.27
N ILE A 31 8.70 -16.97 15.08
CA ILE A 31 7.63 -16.29 14.34
C ILE A 31 6.34 -16.26 15.18
N ASP A 32 5.98 -17.36 15.80
CA ASP A 32 4.80 -17.45 16.68
C ASP A 32 4.91 -16.45 17.84
N SER A 33 6.06 -16.36 18.48
CA SER A 33 6.33 -15.41 19.57
C SER A 33 6.30 -13.94 19.10
N LEU A 34 6.88 -13.66 17.91
CA LEU A 34 6.79 -12.34 17.26
C LEU A 34 5.33 -11.93 17.09
N MET A 35 4.50 -12.83 16.52
CA MET A 35 3.10 -12.54 16.21
C MET A 35 2.25 -12.41 17.48
N GLN A 36 2.52 -13.25 18.51
CA GLN A 36 1.87 -13.11 19.80
C GLN A 36 2.13 -11.73 20.42
N VAL A 37 3.39 -11.28 20.47
CA VAL A 37 3.73 -9.97 21.02
C VAL A 37 3.18 -8.82 20.16
N ALA A 38 3.20 -8.95 18.83
CA ALA A 38 2.61 -7.96 17.94
C ALA A 38 1.09 -7.83 18.17
N SER A 39 0.39 -8.95 18.37
CA SER A 39 -1.03 -8.97 18.69
C SER A 39 -1.31 -8.38 20.07
N ASP A 40 -0.53 -8.76 21.11
CA ASP A 40 -0.69 -8.27 22.49
C ASP A 40 -0.43 -6.75 22.60
N ARG A 41 0.50 -6.23 21.78
CA ARG A 41 0.74 -4.78 21.65
C ARG A 41 -0.38 -4.06 20.88
N GLY A 42 -1.29 -4.79 20.24
CA GLY A 42 -2.31 -4.23 19.35
C GLY A 42 -1.72 -3.66 18.05
N VAL A 43 -0.59 -4.20 17.60
CA VAL A 43 0.07 -3.84 16.34
C VAL A 43 -0.50 -4.63 15.17
N PHE A 44 -0.98 -5.85 15.46
CA PHE A 44 -1.52 -6.75 14.45
C PHE A 44 -2.77 -7.48 14.95
N ASN A 45 -3.84 -7.41 14.16
CA ASN A 45 -5.07 -8.17 14.33
C ASN A 45 -5.49 -8.65 12.94
N GLY A 46 -5.18 -9.90 12.59
CA GLY A 46 -5.31 -10.36 11.20
C GLY A 46 -4.84 -11.78 10.97
N THR A 47 -4.62 -12.13 9.71
CA THR A 47 -4.10 -13.41 9.25
C THR A 47 -2.73 -13.25 8.61
N ILE A 48 -1.92 -14.25 8.77
CA ILE A 48 -0.56 -14.31 8.22
C ILE A 48 -0.31 -15.66 7.58
N LEU A 49 0.29 -15.64 6.40
CA LEU A 49 0.83 -16.81 5.73
C LEU A 49 2.31 -16.57 5.39
N VAL A 50 3.16 -17.53 5.75
CA VAL A 50 4.56 -17.57 5.32
C VAL A 50 4.79 -18.87 4.56
N ALA A 51 5.35 -18.76 3.37
CA ALA A 51 5.77 -19.91 2.58
C ALA A 51 7.26 -19.83 2.30
N GLN A 52 7.91 -20.97 2.21
CA GLN A 52 9.30 -21.10 1.77
C GLN A 52 9.46 -22.36 0.92
N GLN A 53 10.24 -22.26 -0.16
CA GLN A 53 10.44 -23.33 -1.13
C GLN A 53 9.11 -23.93 -1.64
N GLY A 54 8.15 -23.03 -1.98
CA GLY A 54 6.84 -23.41 -2.47
C GLY A 54 5.91 -24.07 -1.45
N ARG A 55 6.30 -24.14 -0.16
CA ARG A 55 5.50 -24.78 0.91
C ARG A 55 5.09 -23.77 1.95
N ILE A 56 3.83 -23.81 2.36
CA ILE A 56 3.34 -23.02 3.50
C ILE A 56 3.95 -23.61 4.77
N ILE A 57 4.74 -22.79 5.48
CA ILE A 57 5.45 -23.17 6.72
C ILE A 57 4.79 -22.59 7.96
N TYR A 58 4.01 -21.49 7.79
CA TYR A 58 3.27 -20.86 8.87
C TYR A 58 1.98 -20.23 8.31
N HIS A 59 0.83 -20.54 8.91
CA HIS A 59 -0.45 -19.97 8.53
C HIS A 59 -1.32 -19.90 9.77
N LYS A 60 -1.57 -18.68 10.30
CA LYS A 60 -2.34 -18.45 11.52
C LYS A 60 -3.14 -17.17 11.49
N ALA A 61 -4.17 -17.13 12.33
CA ALA A 61 -4.98 -15.97 12.62
C ALA A 61 -4.72 -15.48 14.04
N TRP A 62 -4.72 -14.14 14.23
CA TRP A 62 -4.46 -13.46 15.48
C TRP A 62 -5.52 -12.38 15.73
N GLY A 63 -6.10 -12.35 16.94
CA GLY A 63 -7.05 -11.33 17.36
C GLY A 63 -8.50 -11.65 17.03
N TYR A 64 -9.29 -10.65 16.67
CA TYR A 64 -10.75 -10.69 16.63
C TYR A 64 -11.30 -10.33 15.26
N ALA A 65 -12.44 -10.95 14.90
CA ALA A 65 -13.12 -10.75 13.61
C ALA A 65 -13.74 -9.33 13.49
N ASP A 66 -14.07 -8.70 14.61
CA ASP A 66 -14.66 -7.37 14.67
C ASP A 66 -14.37 -6.66 16.01
N ALA A 67 -14.86 -5.44 16.13
CA ALA A 67 -14.71 -4.57 17.30
C ALA A 67 -15.36 -5.12 18.59
N SER A 68 -16.34 -6.03 18.49
CA SER A 68 -17.05 -6.58 19.66
C SER A 68 -16.20 -7.54 20.48
N LYS A 69 -15.14 -8.10 19.89
CA LYS A 69 -14.26 -9.12 20.48
C LYS A 69 -14.96 -10.43 20.84
N THR A 70 -16.13 -10.69 20.30
CA THR A 70 -16.90 -11.90 20.59
C THR A 70 -16.44 -13.09 19.77
N SER A 71 -15.93 -12.84 18.55
CA SER A 71 -15.46 -13.88 17.62
C SER A 71 -13.97 -13.72 17.32
N ARG A 72 -13.23 -14.82 17.38
CA ARG A 72 -11.83 -14.86 16.97
C ARG A 72 -11.72 -14.90 15.45
N LEU A 73 -10.66 -14.31 14.91
CA LEU A 73 -10.28 -14.50 13.51
C LEU A 73 -9.91 -15.96 13.25
N THR A 74 -10.23 -16.41 12.05
CA THR A 74 -9.76 -17.68 11.47
C THR A 74 -9.00 -17.41 10.17
N THR A 75 -8.23 -18.37 9.70
CA THR A 75 -7.48 -18.28 8.44
C THR A 75 -8.37 -18.26 7.20
N ASP A 76 -9.64 -18.61 7.35
CA ASP A 76 -10.63 -18.67 6.28
C ASP A 76 -11.45 -17.38 6.16
N MET A 77 -11.19 -16.40 7.03
CA MET A 77 -11.87 -15.11 6.95
C MET A 77 -11.33 -14.26 5.81
N LEU A 78 -12.23 -13.48 5.23
CA LEU A 78 -12.03 -12.61 4.09
C LEU A 78 -11.70 -11.19 4.55
N PHE A 79 -10.66 -10.63 3.95
CA PHE A 79 -10.21 -9.26 4.21
C PHE A 79 -10.29 -8.40 2.95
N ASP A 80 -10.50 -7.10 3.13
CA ASP A 80 -10.27 -6.11 2.10
C ASP A 80 -8.76 -5.93 1.92
N ILE A 81 -8.28 -6.11 0.70
CA ILE A 81 -6.85 -6.07 0.39
C ILE A 81 -6.36 -4.71 -0.10
N GLY A 82 -7.25 -3.71 -0.12
CA GLY A 82 -6.91 -2.35 -0.54
C GLY A 82 -6.30 -2.29 -1.93
N SER A 83 -5.18 -1.58 -2.06
CA SER A 83 -4.53 -1.34 -3.35
C SER A 83 -4.01 -2.58 -4.07
N ILE A 84 -3.82 -3.70 -3.38
CA ILE A 84 -3.45 -4.97 -4.04
C ILE A 84 -4.52 -5.39 -5.07
N SER A 85 -5.77 -4.93 -4.90
CA SER A 85 -6.85 -5.12 -5.89
C SER A 85 -6.49 -4.62 -7.29
N LYS A 86 -5.59 -3.66 -7.42
CA LYS A 86 -5.18 -3.10 -8.71
C LYS A 86 -4.39 -4.09 -9.57
N GLU A 87 -3.83 -5.14 -8.96
CA GLU A 87 -3.21 -6.22 -9.72
C GLU A 87 -4.26 -6.97 -10.57
N PHE A 88 -5.46 -7.17 -10.04
CA PHE A 88 -6.56 -7.80 -10.79
C PHE A 88 -7.00 -6.95 -11.98
N ASN A 89 -6.97 -5.61 -11.86
CA ASN A 89 -7.24 -4.71 -12.98
C ASN A 89 -6.15 -4.82 -14.05
N GLY A 90 -4.89 -4.74 -13.66
CA GLY A 90 -3.75 -4.87 -14.58
C GLY A 90 -3.73 -6.22 -15.28
N VAL A 91 -3.91 -7.31 -14.53
CA VAL A 91 -4.02 -8.67 -15.08
C VAL A 91 -5.21 -8.78 -16.04
N GLY A 92 -6.36 -8.16 -15.70
CA GLY A 92 -7.53 -8.14 -16.58
C GLY A 92 -7.26 -7.45 -17.92
N ILE A 93 -6.52 -6.34 -17.93
CA ILE A 93 -6.08 -5.67 -19.16
C ILE A 93 -5.14 -6.60 -19.96
N MET A 94 -4.19 -7.26 -19.32
CA MET A 94 -3.27 -8.16 -19.98
C MET A 94 -3.95 -9.41 -20.55
N LEU A 95 -4.94 -9.98 -19.87
CA LEU A 95 -5.74 -11.08 -20.39
C LEU A 95 -6.49 -10.69 -21.68
N LEU A 96 -7.02 -9.47 -21.74
CA LEU A 96 -7.66 -8.96 -22.95
C LEU A 96 -6.65 -8.63 -24.06
N HIS A 97 -5.43 -8.22 -23.66
CA HIS A 97 -4.31 -8.02 -24.59
C HIS A 97 -3.90 -9.34 -25.25
N GLU A 98 -3.70 -10.41 -24.49
CA GLU A 98 -3.35 -11.74 -25.01
C GLU A 98 -4.44 -12.34 -25.90
N GLN A 99 -5.71 -11.97 -25.66
CA GLN A 99 -6.83 -12.32 -26.53
C GLN A 99 -6.90 -11.49 -27.83
N GLY A 100 -5.99 -10.53 -28.04
CA GLY A 100 -5.99 -9.63 -29.19
C GLY A 100 -7.13 -8.61 -29.23
N LYS A 101 -7.84 -8.43 -28.10
CA LYS A 101 -8.98 -7.48 -28.01
C LYS A 101 -8.54 -6.03 -27.83
N LEU A 102 -7.31 -5.81 -27.37
CA LEU A 102 -6.68 -4.50 -27.21
C LEU A 102 -5.17 -4.59 -27.41
N THR A 103 -4.53 -3.44 -27.62
CA THR A 103 -3.08 -3.28 -27.50
C THR A 103 -2.74 -2.22 -26.45
N LEU A 104 -1.58 -2.32 -25.83
CA LEU A 104 -1.17 -1.36 -24.79
C LEU A 104 -0.91 0.05 -25.35
N ASP A 105 -0.70 0.16 -26.68
CA ASP A 105 -0.53 1.44 -27.40
C ASP A 105 -1.86 2.09 -27.80
N ASP A 106 -2.98 1.38 -27.65
CA ASP A 106 -4.28 1.93 -27.97
C ASP A 106 -4.64 3.11 -27.07
N PRO A 107 -5.20 4.19 -27.63
CA PRO A 107 -5.70 5.29 -26.82
C PRO A 107 -6.98 4.89 -26.07
N VAL A 108 -7.18 5.46 -24.90
CA VAL A 108 -8.38 5.25 -24.06
C VAL A 108 -9.66 5.59 -24.81
N SER A 109 -9.66 6.61 -25.66
CA SER A 109 -10.81 7.04 -26.47
C SER A 109 -11.35 5.98 -27.41
N LYS A 110 -10.49 5.04 -27.85
CA LYS A 110 -10.89 3.91 -28.70
C LYS A 110 -11.95 3.03 -28.01
N TYR A 111 -11.87 2.88 -26.70
CA TYR A 111 -12.74 2.00 -25.92
C TYR A 111 -13.81 2.77 -25.14
N LEU A 112 -13.50 3.98 -24.71
CA LEU A 112 -14.38 4.84 -23.93
C LEU A 112 -14.66 6.15 -24.67
N PRO A 113 -15.46 6.12 -25.75
CA PRO A 113 -15.83 7.32 -26.47
C PRO A 113 -16.66 8.27 -25.60
N GLY A 114 -16.53 9.57 -25.83
CA GLY A 114 -17.23 10.63 -25.06
C GLY A 114 -16.43 11.19 -23.90
N LEU A 115 -15.20 10.75 -23.70
CA LEU A 115 -14.21 11.44 -22.90
C LEU A 115 -13.57 12.59 -23.70
N PRO A 116 -13.09 13.68 -23.04
CA PRO A 116 -12.43 14.80 -23.73
C PRO A 116 -11.15 14.37 -24.45
N GLY A 117 -10.63 15.25 -25.32
CA GLY A 117 -9.46 14.98 -26.19
C GLY A 117 -8.17 14.54 -25.50
N TRP A 118 -8.07 14.64 -24.18
CA TRP A 118 -6.96 14.02 -23.45
C TRP A 118 -6.94 12.50 -23.59
N ALA A 119 -8.12 11.86 -23.78
CA ALA A 119 -8.25 10.42 -23.90
C ALA A 119 -7.63 9.87 -25.22
N ASP A 120 -7.42 10.72 -26.23
CA ASP A 120 -6.71 10.38 -27.45
C ASP A 120 -5.20 10.28 -27.24
N LYS A 121 -4.67 10.93 -26.20
CA LYS A 121 -3.24 10.96 -25.86
C LYS A 121 -2.87 9.86 -24.85
N VAL A 122 -3.81 9.47 -24.00
CA VAL A 122 -3.57 8.47 -22.93
C VAL A 122 -3.71 7.07 -23.52
N GLN A 123 -2.60 6.34 -23.56
CA GLN A 123 -2.57 4.93 -23.94
C GLN A 123 -2.84 4.02 -22.73
N LEU A 124 -3.23 2.76 -23.00
CA LEU A 124 -3.52 1.79 -21.93
C LEU A 124 -2.29 1.51 -21.05
N ARG A 125 -1.07 1.50 -21.63
CA ARG A 125 0.18 1.39 -20.85
C ARG A 125 0.33 2.49 -19.80
N HIS A 126 -0.17 3.70 -20.09
CA HIS A 126 -0.09 4.82 -19.15
C HIS A 126 -1.06 4.64 -17.95
N LEU A 127 -2.13 3.86 -18.14
CA LEU A 127 -3.05 3.53 -17.05
C LEU A 127 -2.44 2.50 -16.09
N ILE A 128 -1.77 1.45 -16.62
CA ILE A 128 -1.23 0.37 -15.81
C ILE A 128 0.02 0.76 -15.02
N ASN A 129 0.74 1.81 -15.43
CA ASN A 129 1.94 2.31 -14.76
C ASN A 129 1.80 3.73 -14.18
N TYR A 130 0.56 4.25 -14.11
CA TYR A 130 0.20 5.55 -13.51
C TYR A 130 0.94 6.75 -14.10
N THR A 131 1.25 6.70 -15.40
CA THR A 131 1.90 7.79 -16.14
C THR A 131 0.94 8.53 -17.07
N SER A 132 -0.37 8.39 -16.88
CA SER A 132 -1.39 9.00 -17.74
C SER A 132 -1.50 10.52 -17.63
N GLY A 133 -1.01 11.11 -16.55
CA GLY A 133 -1.25 12.52 -16.23
C GLY A 133 -2.64 12.82 -15.65
N LEU A 134 -3.47 11.80 -15.40
CA LEU A 134 -4.75 11.96 -14.73
C LEU A 134 -4.54 12.38 -13.27
N PRO A 135 -5.18 13.46 -12.80
CA PRO A 135 -5.04 13.91 -11.42
C PRO A 135 -5.83 13.02 -10.44
N ASN A 136 -5.50 13.12 -9.15
CA ASN A 136 -6.41 12.68 -8.10
C ASN A 136 -7.50 13.74 -7.93
N PHE A 137 -8.75 13.40 -8.22
CA PHE A 137 -9.88 14.34 -8.15
C PHE A 137 -10.35 14.56 -6.72
N SER A 138 -10.25 13.57 -5.86
CA SER A 138 -10.61 13.66 -4.45
C SER A 138 -9.45 13.24 -3.56
N ALA A 139 -9.29 13.93 -2.43
CA ALA A 139 -8.41 13.50 -1.36
C ALA A 139 -9.03 12.36 -0.52
N GLN A 140 -10.31 12.06 -0.75
CA GLN A 140 -11.08 11.02 -0.07
C GLN A 140 -11.32 9.87 -1.05
N SER A 141 -11.32 8.66 -0.52
CA SER A 141 -11.49 7.43 -1.31
C SER A 141 -12.96 7.03 -1.53
N ASP A 142 -13.92 7.87 -1.14
CA ASP A 142 -15.35 7.63 -1.15
C ASP A 142 -16.07 8.16 -2.41
N GLU A 143 -15.32 8.53 -3.44
CA GLU A 143 -15.85 9.01 -4.71
C GLU A 143 -16.59 7.88 -5.46
N THR A 144 -17.85 8.10 -5.84
CA THR A 144 -18.63 7.14 -6.62
C THR A 144 -18.16 7.03 -8.07
N ASP A 145 -18.47 5.93 -8.75
CA ASP A 145 -18.21 5.75 -10.20
C ASP A 145 -18.77 6.89 -11.03
N GLU A 146 -19.97 7.40 -10.67
CA GLU A 146 -20.63 8.49 -11.38
C GLU A 146 -19.93 9.83 -11.16
N GLN A 147 -19.50 10.12 -9.94
CA GLN A 147 -18.74 11.33 -9.61
C GLN A 147 -17.40 11.34 -10.35
N LEU A 148 -16.68 10.21 -10.32
CA LEU A 148 -15.39 10.08 -10.99
C LEU A 148 -15.53 10.21 -12.51
N LEU A 149 -16.54 9.59 -13.11
CA LEU A 149 -16.86 9.77 -14.53
C LEU A 149 -17.19 11.23 -14.86
N GLY A 150 -17.94 11.91 -13.98
CA GLY A 150 -18.24 13.35 -14.11
C GLY A 150 -16.97 14.19 -14.10
N HIS A 151 -16.05 13.94 -13.18
CA HIS A 151 -14.75 14.62 -13.12
C HIS A 151 -13.92 14.37 -14.38
N LEU A 152 -13.84 13.13 -14.86
CA LEU A 152 -13.12 12.77 -16.09
C LEU A 152 -13.69 13.47 -17.31
N LYS A 153 -15.02 13.55 -17.46
CA LYS A 153 -15.68 14.26 -18.57
C LYS A 153 -15.45 15.77 -18.53
N ASN A 154 -15.24 16.34 -17.36
CA ASN A 154 -15.01 17.78 -17.17
C ASN A 154 -13.52 18.15 -17.12
N LEU A 155 -12.61 17.19 -17.15
CA LEU A 155 -11.18 17.43 -17.10
C LEU A 155 -10.70 18.17 -18.35
N LYS A 156 -10.14 19.37 -18.18
CA LYS A 156 -9.69 20.23 -19.26
C LYS A 156 -8.28 19.88 -19.76
N ALA A 157 -7.39 19.47 -18.86
CA ALA A 157 -6.02 19.14 -19.17
C ALA A 157 -5.48 18.08 -18.20
N LEU A 158 -4.54 17.29 -18.66
CA LEU A 158 -3.75 16.37 -17.82
C LEU A 158 -2.75 17.17 -16.98
N SER A 159 -2.30 16.60 -15.86
CA SER A 159 -1.28 17.21 -14.99
C SER A 159 0.10 17.30 -15.66
N PHE A 160 0.36 16.39 -16.62
CA PHE A 160 1.57 16.33 -17.44
C PHE A 160 1.28 15.51 -18.73
N GLU A 161 2.19 15.57 -19.70
CA GLU A 161 2.08 14.74 -20.91
C GLU A 161 2.23 13.24 -20.55
N PRO A 162 1.35 12.37 -21.08
CA PRO A 162 1.39 10.94 -20.78
C PRO A 162 2.78 10.32 -21.01
N GLY A 163 3.23 9.52 -20.03
CA GLY A 163 4.55 8.89 -20.02
C GLY A 163 5.69 9.74 -19.45
N SER A 164 5.50 11.06 -19.21
CA SER A 164 6.58 11.96 -18.79
C SER A 164 6.80 12.05 -17.29
N ALA A 165 5.79 11.69 -16.48
CA ALA A 165 5.86 11.71 -15.03
C ALA A 165 4.89 10.68 -14.42
N TYR A 166 4.86 10.58 -13.11
CA TYR A 166 4.09 9.61 -12.34
C TYR A 166 3.13 10.29 -11.35
N ILE A 167 1.87 9.87 -11.36
CA ILE A 167 0.87 10.17 -10.32
C ILE A 167 0.04 8.91 -10.04
N TYR A 168 0.08 8.43 -8.80
CA TYR A 168 -0.80 7.37 -8.34
C TYR A 168 -2.24 7.89 -8.21
N ALA A 169 -3.04 7.72 -9.27
CA ALA A 169 -4.43 8.22 -9.34
C ALA A 169 -5.42 7.09 -9.56
N HIS A 170 -6.50 7.08 -8.75
CA HIS A 170 -7.59 6.09 -8.84
C HIS A 170 -8.29 6.10 -10.19
N ALA A 171 -8.32 7.24 -10.87
CA ALA A 171 -8.87 7.37 -12.22
C ALA A 171 -8.28 6.37 -13.22
N ASN A 172 -6.97 6.04 -13.10
CA ASN A 172 -6.34 5.03 -13.95
C ASN A 172 -7.01 3.66 -13.81
N VAL A 173 -7.26 3.26 -12.58
CA VAL A 173 -7.85 1.95 -12.26
C VAL A 173 -9.32 1.89 -12.65
N TYR A 174 -10.05 2.98 -12.44
CA TYR A 174 -11.42 3.12 -12.91
C TYR A 174 -11.53 2.92 -14.42
N LEU A 175 -10.66 3.58 -15.21
CA LEU A 175 -10.67 3.43 -16.66
C LEU A 175 -10.30 2.01 -17.09
N GLN A 176 -9.34 1.35 -16.44
CA GLN A 176 -9.04 -0.07 -16.68
C GLN A 176 -10.29 -0.93 -16.45
N LYS A 177 -10.98 -0.77 -15.32
CA LYS A 177 -12.24 -1.46 -15.02
C LYS A 177 -13.27 -1.26 -16.12
N ARG A 178 -13.53 -0.01 -16.53
CA ARG A 178 -14.52 0.30 -17.59
C ARG A 178 -14.16 -0.31 -18.95
N ILE A 179 -12.86 -0.38 -19.30
CA ILE A 179 -12.38 -1.00 -20.54
C ILE A 179 -12.57 -2.52 -20.47
N ILE A 180 -12.26 -3.15 -19.32
CA ILE A 180 -12.49 -4.58 -19.11
C ILE A 180 -13.95 -4.92 -19.29
N GLU A 181 -14.87 -4.19 -18.66
CA GLU A 181 -16.31 -4.40 -18.79
C GLU A 181 -16.79 -4.22 -20.23
N LYS A 182 -16.31 -3.17 -20.90
CA LYS A 182 -16.68 -2.87 -22.29
C LYS A 182 -16.29 -3.97 -23.27
N LEU A 183 -15.07 -4.52 -23.11
CA LEU A 183 -14.53 -5.52 -24.05
C LEU A 183 -14.94 -6.95 -23.71
N SER A 184 -15.20 -7.25 -22.47
CA SER A 184 -15.68 -8.58 -22.05
C SER A 184 -17.18 -8.74 -22.19
N GLY A 185 -17.95 -7.66 -22.04
CA GLY A 185 -19.40 -7.69 -21.94
C GLY A 185 -19.91 -8.18 -20.57
N LEU A 186 -19.02 -8.35 -19.61
CA LEU A 186 -19.32 -8.80 -18.24
C LEU A 186 -19.22 -7.63 -17.26
N SER A 187 -19.85 -7.77 -16.08
CA SER A 187 -19.45 -6.92 -14.95
C SER A 187 -17.99 -7.20 -14.59
N TYR A 188 -17.32 -6.21 -13.97
CA TYR A 188 -15.94 -6.42 -13.53
C TYR A 188 -15.83 -7.57 -12.51
N ALA A 189 -16.83 -7.71 -11.62
CA ALA A 189 -16.88 -8.79 -10.66
C ALA A 189 -16.97 -10.16 -11.35
N ASP A 190 -17.87 -10.31 -12.32
CA ASP A 190 -18.00 -11.57 -13.09
C ASP A 190 -16.75 -11.87 -13.90
N PHE A 191 -16.11 -10.83 -14.45
CA PHE A 191 -14.86 -11.00 -15.20
C PHE A 191 -13.75 -11.56 -14.30
N VAL A 192 -13.54 -10.96 -13.13
CA VAL A 192 -12.48 -11.41 -12.19
C VAL A 192 -12.78 -12.83 -11.68
N ASP A 193 -14.04 -13.11 -11.34
CA ASP A 193 -14.46 -14.45 -10.92
C ASP A 193 -14.19 -15.49 -12.00
N GLN A 194 -14.62 -15.21 -13.23
CA GLN A 194 -14.55 -16.15 -14.34
C GLN A 194 -13.13 -16.37 -14.87
N PHE A 195 -12.32 -15.31 -14.94
CA PHE A 195 -11.02 -15.37 -15.62
C PHE A 195 -9.82 -15.40 -14.66
N ILE A 196 -10.02 -15.11 -13.37
CA ILE A 196 -8.94 -15.10 -12.39
C ILE A 196 -9.26 -16.04 -11.22
N PHE A 197 -10.35 -15.82 -10.46
CA PHE A 197 -10.62 -16.62 -9.26
C PHE A 197 -10.82 -18.10 -9.56
N LYS A 198 -11.76 -18.44 -10.42
CA LYS A 198 -12.05 -19.85 -10.79
C LYS A 198 -10.86 -20.57 -11.40
N PRO A 199 -10.15 -20.02 -12.42
CA PRO A 199 -8.99 -20.69 -13.00
C PRO A 199 -7.83 -20.86 -12.02
N CYS A 200 -7.71 -19.96 -11.03
CA CYS A 200 -6.70 -20.08 -9.97
C CYS A 200 -7.12 -21.01 -8.84
N GLY A 201 -8.38 -21.43 -8.75
CA GLY A 201 -8.88 -22.20 -7.63
C GLY A 201 -9.05 -21.40 -6.33
N MET A 202 -9.28 -20.08 -6.45
CA MET A 202 -9.49 -19.14 -5.35
C MET A 202 -10.95 -19.22 -4.88
N ASN A 203 -11.30 -20.32 -4.25
CA ASN A 203 -12.69 -20.68 -3.98
C ASN A 203 -13.35 -19.88 -2.85
N HIS A 204 -12.57 -19.19 -2.03
CA HIS A 204 -13.05 -18.35 -0.93
C HIS A 204 -13.07 -16.86 -1.29
N SER A 205 -12.54 -16.49 -2.45
CA SER A 205 -12.46 -15.11 -2.91
C SER A 205 -13.81 -14.60 -3.42
N ILE A 206 -14.13 -13.35 -3.12
CA ILE A 206 -15.37 -12.70 -3.55
C ILE A 206 -15.11 -11.27 -4.01
N MET A 207 -15.96 -10.80 -4.94
CA MET A 207 -16.01 -9.39 -5.34
C MET A 207 -17.29 -8.76 -4.75
N ASP A 208 -17.18 -7.48 -4.35
CA ASP A 208 -18.34 -6.64 -3.96
C ASP A 208 -19.28 -7.30 -2.94
N ALA A 209 -18.73 -7.91 -1.90
CA ALA A 209 -19.42 -8.79 -0.97
C ALA A 209 -20.46 -8.09 -0.11
N ASP A 210 -21.50 -8.84 0.23
CA ASP A 210 -22.34 -8.54 1.39
C ASP A 210 -21.48 -8.57 2.67
N LEU A 211 -21.36 -7.39 3.29
CA LEU A 211 -20.56 -7.19 4.51
C LEU A 211 -21.14 -7.90 5.74
N ASN A 212 -22.39 -8.37 5.66
CA ASN A 212 -23.06 -9.08 6.75
C ASN A 212 -22.70 -10.57 6.79
N ARG A 213 -21.93 -11.07 5.82
CA ARG A 213 -21.46 -12.45 5.84
C ARG A 213 -20.59 -12.71 7.08
N PRO A 214 -20.75 -13.87 7.73
CA PRO A 214 -20.02 -14.19 8.96
C PRO A 214 -18.54 -14.47 8.73
N ASP A 215 -18.15 -14.82 7.50
CA ASP A 215 -16.78 -15.09 7.07
C ASP A 215 -16.02 -13.82 6.60
N VAL A 216 -16.65 -12.64 6.65
CA VAL A 216 -16.00 -11.36 6.33
C VAL A 216 -15.56 -10.68 7.61
N ALA A 217 -14.25 -10.43 7.75
CA ALA A 217 -13.69 -9.63 8.82
C ALA A 217 -14.22 -8.18 8.74
N LYS A 218 -14.46 -7.55 9.89
CA LYS A 218 -14.95 -6.16 9.98
C LYS A 218 -13.87 -5.28 10.57
N ALA A 219 -13.60 -4.16 9.90
CA ALA A 219 -12.55 -3.24 10.32
C ALA A 219 -12.94 -2.45 11.58
N PHE A 220 -11.93 -2.14 12.40
CA PHE A 220 -12.05 -1.30 13.57
C PHE A 220 -10.75 -0.54 13.86
N ASP A 221 -10.87 0.56 14.61
CA ASP A 221 -9.73 1.36 15.04
C ASP A 221 -9.05 0.81 16.32
N ASN A 222 -8.00 1.48 16.78
CA ASN A 222 -7.25 1.07 17.96
C ASN A 222 -8.02 1.27 19.30
N ASP A 223 -9.13 1.99 19.26
CA ASP A 223 -10.07 2.12 20.41
C ASP A 223 -11.24 1.11 20.29
N PHE A 224 -11.15 0.14 19.37
CA PHE A 224 -12.18 -0.86 19.06
C PHE A 224 -13.51 -0.24 18.64
N LYS A 225 -13.48 0.87 17.92
CA LYS A 225 -14.67 1.43 17.25
C LYS A 225 -14.77 0.83 15.86
N PRO A 226 -15.97 0.32 15.48
CA PRO A 226 -16.20 -0.15 14.12
C PRO A 226 -15.90 0.96 13.10
N THR A 227 -15.19 0.62 12.04
CA THR A 227 -14.94 1.55 10.94
C THR A 227 -15.96 1.29 9.85
N PRO A 228 -16.69 2.32 9.38
CA PRO A 228 -17.56 2.17 8.24
C PRO A 228 -16.79 1.70 7.02
N TYR A 229 -17.38 0.77 6.29
CA TYR A 229 -16.82 0.32 5.03
C TYR A 229 -17.03 1.39 3.95
N ILE A 230 -15.98 1.65 3.18
CA ILE A 230 -16.05 2.51 2.01
C ILE A 230 -15.86 1.61 0.80
N GLN A 231 -16.90 1.50 -0.04
CA GLN A 231 -16.80 0.81 -1.30
C GLN A 231 -16.05 1.69 -2.28
N LEU A 232 -14.94 1.18 -2.80
CA LEU A 232 -14.16 1.91 -3.78
C LEU A 232 -14.65 1.61 -5.19
N THR A 233 -14.67 2.64 -6.02
CA THR A 233 -15.15 2.61 -7.41
C THR A 233 -14.39 1.65 -8.32
N SER A 234 -13.17 1.28 -7.93
CA SER A 234 -12.29 0.40 -8.70
C SER A 234 -12.60 -1.10 -8.54
N GLY A 235 -13.57 -1.47 -7.67
CA GLY A 235 -13.84 -2.86 -7.31
C GLY A 235 -12.76 -3.43 -6.40
N PHE A 236 -13.16 -3.96 -5.23
CA PHE A 236 -12.21 -4.53 -4.29
C PHE A 236 -12.58 -5.98 -4.01
N PRO A 237 -11.71 -6.91 -4.41
CA PRO A 237 -11.84 -8.29 -4.00
C PRO A 237 -11.61 -8.40 -2.49
N ARG A 238 -12.32 -9.36 -1.87
CA ARG A 238 -12.06 -9.85 -0.53
C ARG A 238 -11.51 -11.24 -0.61
N LEU A 239 -10.39 -11.44 0.02
CA LEU A 239 -9.59 -12.63 -0.10
C LEU A 239 -9.24 -13.18 1.28
N THR A 240 -8.89 -14.45 1.31
CA THR A 240 -8.10 -15.04 2.38
C THR A 240 -6.62 -14.93 2.04
N THR A 241 -5.75 -14.94 3.04
CA THR A 241 -4.28 -14.98 2.81
C THR A 241 -3.86 -16.17 1.94
N ALA A 242 -4.58 -17.29 2.01
CA ALA A 242 -4.31 -18.48 1.18
C ALA A 242 -4.66 -18.25 -0.29
N ASP A 243 -5.81 -17.63 -0.58
CA ASP A 243 -6.20 -17.31 -1.95
C ASP A 243 -5.30 -16.21 -2.54
N LEU A 244 -4.92 -15.21 -1.73
CA LEU A 244 -3.99 -14.17 -2.16
C LEU A 244 -2.58 -14.73 -2.45
N TYR A 245 -2.10 -15.67 -1.63
CA TYR A 245 -0.87 -16.42 -1.90
C TYR A 245 -0.98 -17.25 -3.19
N THR A 246 -2.13 -17.89 -3.40
CA THR A 246 -2.39 -18.68 -4.63
C THR A 246 -2.38 -17.78 -5.87
N PHE A 247 -3.01 -16.60 -5.80
CA PHE A 247 -3.01 -15.63 -6.89
C PHE A 247 -1.59 -15.22 -7.25
N ILE A 248 -0.82 -14.73 -6.28
CA ILE A 248 0.51 -14.17 -6.58
C ILE A 248 1.48 -15.25 -7.10
N THR A 249 1.48 -16.45 -6.51
CA THR A 249 2.35 -17.53 -6.96
C THR A 249 2.00 -18.04 -8.36
N ARG A 250 0.71 -18.06 -8.73
CA ARG A 250 0.29 -18.41 -10.09
C ARG A 250 0.61 -17.30 -11.09
N LEU A 251 0.48 -16.04 -10.69
CA LEU A 251 0.82 -14.88 -11.52
C LEU A 251 2.32 -14.88 -11.84
N GLU A 252 3.17 -15.04 -10.85
CA GLU A 252 4.63 -15.05 -10.98
C GLU A 252 5.17 -16.33 -11.66
N ALA A 253 4.40 -17.41 -11.62
CA ALA A 253 4.68 -18.64 -12.38
C ALA A 253 4.12 -18.58 -13.83
N PHE A 254 3.62 -17.41 -14.28
CA PHE A 254 3.06 -17.19 -15.62
C PHE A 254 1.90 -18.14 -15.98
N LYS A 255 1.07 -18.46 -14.97
CA LYS A 255 -0.10 -19.37 -15.14
C LYS A 255 -1.41 -18.59 -15.35
N ILE A 256 -1.39 -17.27 -15.21
CA ILE A 256 -2.55 -16.39 -15.44
C ILE A 256 -2.36 -15.59 -16.73
N ILE A 257 -1.20 -14.98 -16.88
CA ILE A 257 -0.76 -14.26 -18.07
C ILE A 257 0.66 -14.75 -18.43
N SER A 258 1.10 -14.52 -19.67
CA SER A 258 2.43 -14.89 -20.12
C SER A 258 3.53 -14.09 -19.43
N GLU A 259 4.77 -14.58 -19.49
CA GLU A 259 5.96 -13.87 -18.99
C GLU A 259 6.12 -12.51 -19.66
N GLU A 260 5.86 -12.41 -20.96
CA GLU A 260 5.91 -11.15 -21.69
C GLU A 260 4.89 -10.15 -21.14
N SER A 261 3.63 -10.57 -20.95
CA SER A 261 2.57 -9.77 -20.36
C SER A 261 2.88 -9.35 -18.91
N PHE A 262 3.43 -10.26 -18.13
CA PHE A 262 3.86 -9.96 -16.77
C PHE A 262 4.94 -8.88 -16.74
N ASN A 263 5.97 -9.01 -17.59
CA ASN A 263 7.08 -8.04 -17.66
C ASN A 263 6.59 -6.66 -18.15
N GLN A 264 5.67 -6.61 -19.09
CA GLN A 264 5.05 -5.37 -19.53
C GLN A 264 4.21 -4.71 -18.41
N LEU A 265 3.44 -5.52 -17.65
CA LEU A 265 2.64 -5.04 -16.53
C LEU A 265 3.50 -4.57 -15.36
N ALA A 266 4.64 -5.22 -15.11
CA ALA A 266 5.59 -4.88 -14.07
C ALA A 266 6.43 -3.62 -14.38
N ALA A 267 6.44 -3.16 -15.65
CA ALA A 267 7.20 -1.99 -16.04
C ALA A 267 6.64 -0.72 -15.36
N ASN A 268 7.43 -0.12 -14.49
CA ASN A 268 7.05 1.06 -13.73
C ASN A 268 7.92 2.28 -14.09
N PHE A 269 7.39 3.46 -13.81
CA PHE A 269 8.16 4.69 -13.89
C PHE A 269 9.22 4.72 -12.76
N PRO A 270 10.43 5.29 -12.98
CA PRO A 270 11.44 5.35 -11.94
C PRO A 270 10.93 5.97 -10.64
N GLY A 271 11.00 5.19 -9.54
CA GLY A 271 10.49 5.60 -8.23
C GLY A 271 8.96 5.52 -8.07
N GLY A 272 8.24 5.00 -9.08
CA GLY A 272 6.80 4.78 -9.04
C GLY A 272 6.44 3.30 -8.87
N GLU A 273 5.14 3.03 -8.91
CA GLU A 273 4.54 1.70 -8.93
C GLU A 273 3.88 1.44 -10.29
N SER A 274 3.69 0.17 -10.61
CA SER A 274 2.75 -0.25 -11.64
C SER A 274 1.48 -0.81 -10.99
N SER A 275 0.55 -1.35 -11.79
CA SER A 275 -0.59 -2.09 -11.24
C SER A 275 -0.17 -3.30 -10.40
N LEU A 276 1.04 -3.83 -10.55
CA LEU A 276 1.64 -4.86 -9.68
C LEU A 276 2.35 -4.30 -8.44
N GLY A 277 2.13 -3.02 -8.06
CA GLY A 277 2.90 -2.40 -6.98
C GLY A 277 4.36 -2.20 -7.40
N THR A 278 5.30 -2.75 -6.64
CA THR A 278 6.74 -2.65 -6.92
C THR A 278 7.37 -4.02 -7.15
N THR A 279 8.23 -4.11 -8.14
CA THR A 279 8.96 -5.32 -8.52
C THR A 279 10.44 -5.03 -8.71
N GLY A 280 11.29 -5.97 -8.39
CA GLY A 280 12.73 -5.89 -8.64
C GLY A 280 13.18 -6.95 -9.60
N PHE A 281 13.90 -6.55 -10.66
CA PHE A 281 14.47 -7.45 -11.65
C PHE A 281 16.00 -7.39 -11.65
N LYS A 282 16.62 -8.54 -11.94
CA LYS A 282 18.04 -8.64 -12.23
C LYS A 282 18.23 -9.56 -13.44
N ASP A 283 18.94 -9.10 -14.44
CA ASP A 283 19.20 -9.84 -15.68
C ASP A 283 17.90 -10.38 -16.34
N GLY A 284 16.82 -9.59 -16.29
CA GLY A 284 15.50 -9.94 -16.81
C GLY A 284 14.70 -10.90 -15.94
N GLN A 285 15.24 -11.38 -14.81
CA GLN A 285 14.55 -12.28 -13.89
C GLN A 285 13.98 -11.53 -12.69
N LEU A 286 12.73 -11.83 -12.34
CA LEU A 286 12.08 -11.30 -11.14
C LEU A 286 12.85 -11.75 -9.90
N GLN A 287 13.27 -10.80 -9.07
CA GLN A 287 13.96 -11.06 -7.82
C GLN A 287 13.02 -10.97 -6.62
N TRP A 288 12.11 -10.00 -6.66
CA TRP A 288 11.12 -9.81 -5.61
C TRP A 288 9.93 -9.03 -6.16
N HIS A 289 8.79 -9.25 -5.54
CA HIS A 289 7.57 -8.49 -5.77
C HIS A 289 6.98 -8.07 -4.42
N ARG A 290 6.53 -6.82 -4.33
CA ARG A 290 5.92 -6.27 -3.13
C ARG A 290 4.74 -5.37 -3.50
N HIS A 291 3.59 -5.65 -2.91
CA HIS A 291 2.45 -4.75 -2.95
C HIS A 291 1.81 -4.62 -1.59
N GLN A 292 1.47 -3.40 -1.20
CA GLN A 292 0.76 -3.10 0.04
C GLN A 292 -0.53 -2.38 -0.28
N GLY A 293 -1.60 -2.78 0.39
CA GLY A 293 -2.91 -2.15 0.23
C GLY A 293 -3.50 -1.72 1.55
N SER A 294 -4.36 -0.71 1.52
CA SER A 294 -5.14 -0.30 2.70
C SER A 294 -6.47 0.32 2.28
N ASN A 295 -7.51 0.07 3.06
CA ASN A 295 -8.83 0.67 2.93
C ASN A 295 -9.58 0.56 4.26
N SER A 296 -10.20 1.66 4.74
CA SER A 296 -11.14 1.64 5.89
C SER A 296 -10.63 0.84 7.11
N ASN A 297 -9.41 1.03 7.52
CA ASN A 297 -8.70 0.30 8.59
C ASN A 297 -8.37 -1.18 8.27
N PHE A 298 -8.58 -1.65 7.05
CA PHE A 298 -7.90 -2.84 6.55
C PHE A 298 -6.51 -2.48 6.03
N GLU A 299 -5.60 -3.44 6.13
CA GLU A 299 -4.28 -3.36 5.51
C GLU A 299 -3.85 -4.76 5.08
N ALA A 300 -3.24 -4.86 3.90
CA ALA A 300 -2.69 -6.11 3.38
C ALA A 300 -1.30 -5.89 2.81
N LEU A 301 -0.49 -6.93 2.83
CA LEU A 301 0.83 -6.99 2.21
C LEU A 301 1.03 -8.33 1.52
N ILE A 302 1.48 -8.30 0.28
CA ILE A 302 2.17 -9.41 -0.35
C ILE A 302 3.65 -9.06 -0.52
N TYR A 303 4.49 -10.04 -0.29
CA TYR A 303 5.91 -9.99 -0.58
C TYR A 303 6.39 -11.37 -1.01
N THR A 304 7.05 -11.42 -2.15
CA THR A 304 7.76 -12.61 -2.62
C THR A 304 9.22 -12.28 -2.86
N ASP A 305 10.10 -13.22 -2.52
CA ASP A 305 11.54 -13.13 -2.74
C ASP A 305 11.99 -14.41 -3.45
N HIS A 306 12.29 -14.29 -4.73
CA HIS A 306 12.68 -15.41 -5.57
C HIS A 306 14.14 -15.85 -5.35
N VAL A 307 14.97 -15.00 -4.73
CA VAL A 307 16.35 -15.35 -4.37
C VAL A 307 16.38 -16.25 -3.15
N GLN A 308 15.51 -15.95 -2.16
CA GLN A 308 15.40 -16.73 -0.92
C GLN A 308 14.30 -17.78 -1.01
N ASP A 309 13.49 -17.78 -2.07
CA ASP A 309 12.30 -18.60 -2.25
C ASP A 309 11.34 -18.50 -1.05
N VAL A 310 10.99 -17.27 -0.69
CA VAL A 310 10.11 -16.93 0.44
C VAL A 310 8.94 -16.09 -0.04
N ALA A 311 7.75 -16.40 0.48
CA ALA A 311 6.57 -15.52 0.36
C ALA A 311 6.00 -15.20 1.74
N VAL A 312 5.58 -13.95 1.93
CA VAL A 312 4.89 -13.48 3.14
C VAL A 312 3.61 -12.74 2.71
N VAL A 313 2.47 -13.21 3.19
CA VAL A 313 1.17 -12.57 3.00
C VAL A 313 0.60 -12.21 4.36
N LEU A 314 0.20 -10.97 4.51
CA LEU A 314 -0.38 -10.42 5.74
C LEU A 314 -1.67 -9.68 5.40
N GLU A 315 -2.72 -9.94 6.16
CA GLU A 315 -4.00 -9.22 6.08
C GLU A 315 -4.46 -8.86 7.49
N THR A 316 -4.91 -7.62 7.69
CA THR A 316 -5.38 -7.13 8.99
C THR A 316 -6.65 -6.29 8.83
N ASN A 317 -7.56 -6.38 9.78
CA ASN A 317 -8.75 -5.54 9.91
C ASN A 317 -8.60 -4.45 11.00
N ASN A 318 -7.36 -4.22 11.44
CA ASN A 318 -6.98 -3.12 12.33
C ASN A 318 -5.65 -2.52 11.84
N GLN A 319 -5.73 -1.50 11.00
CA GLN A 319 -4.59 -0.89 10.33
C GLN A 319 -3.65 -0.19 11.32
N ASN A 320 -2.40 -0.61 11.34
CA ASN A 320 -1.34 0.02 12.13
C ASN A 320 -0.12 0.43 11.29
N PHE A 321 -0.12 0.18 9.98
CA PHE A 321 1.00 0.42 9.07
C PHE A 321 2.29 -0.28 9.49
N LYS A 322 2.15 -1.48 10.06
CA LYS A 322 3.28 -2.29 10.56
C LYS A 322 3.44 -3.64 9.86
N VAL A 323 2.61 -3.95 8.87
CA VAL A 323 2.71 -5.21 8.11
C VAL A 323 4.08 -5.37 7.43
N ASP A 324 4.65 -4.29 6.89
CA ASP A 324 5.99 -4.33 6.30
C ASP A 324 7.10 -4.56 7.34
N ALA A 325 6.99 -3.97 8.51
CA ALA A 325 7.92 -4.21 9.62
C ALA A 325 7.82 -5.63 10.17
N ILE A 326 6.60 -6.21 10.21
CA ILE A 326 6.37 -7.61 10.57
C ILE A 326 7.02 -8.52 9.52
N LYS A 327 6.78 -8.29 8.21
CA LYS A 327 7.41 -9.02 7.12
C LYS A 327 8.94 -9.00 7.24
N THR A 328 9.53 -7.82 7.50
CA THR A 328 10.99 -7.68 7.66
C THR A 328 11.50 -8.49 8.85
N ALA A 329 10.83 -8.45 9.99
CA ALA A 329 11.19 -9.26 11.16
C ALA A 329 11.13 -10.77 10.85
N ILE A 330 10.12 -11.22 10.09
CA ILE A 330 10.00 -12.63 9.65
C ILE A 330 11.18 -13.02 8.77
N LEU A 331 11.55 -12.19 7.79
CA LEU A 331 12.71 -12.49 6.92
C LEU A 331 14.00 -12.59 7.72
N HIS A 332 14.23 -11.71 8.69
CA HIS A 332 15.38 -11.77 9.60
C HIS A 332 15.36 -13.07 10.43
N ILE A 333 14.20 -13.48 10.97
CA ILE A 333 14.08 -14.76 11.69
C ILE A 333 14.44 -15.94 10.78
N LEU A 334 13.92 -15.97 9.55
CA LEU A 334 14.22 -17.04 8.59
C LEU A 334 15.70 -17.08 8.19
N ASN A 335 16.38 -15.94 8.24
CA ASN A 335 17.81 -15.81 7.97
C ASN A 335 18.70 -15.98 9.22
N ASN A 336 18.13 -16.19 10.42
CA ASN A 336 18.82 -16.19 11.71
C ASN A 336 19.53 -14.86 12.01
N GLU A 337 18.92 -13.76 11.60
CA GLU A 337 19.41 -12.40 11.82
C GLU A 337 18.70 -11.74 13.02
N PRO A 338 19.32 -10.77 13.67
CA PRO A 338 18.65 -9.96 14.70
C PRO A 338 17.42 -9.26 14.14
N PHE A 339 16.32 -9.28 14.89
CA PHE A 339 15.07 -8.64 14.51
C PHE A 339 14.49 -7.82 15.66
N SER A 340 13.59 -6.89 15.33
CA SER A 340 12.81 -6.12 16.30
C SER A 340 11.32 -6.40 16.15
N ILE A 341 10.60 -6.45 17.27
CA ILE A 341 9.14 -6.57 17.25
C ILE A 341 8.55 -5.18 17.06
N PRO A 342 7.71 -4.97 16.04
CA PRO A 342 7.11 -3.67 15.77
C PRO A 342 6.34 -3.11 16.97
N LYS A 343 6.35 -1.78 17.08
CA LYS A 343 5.63 -1.01 18.08
C LYS A 343 4.55 -0.16 17.41
N LYS A 344 3.54 0.27 18.18
CA LYS A 344 2.46 1.14 17.68
C LYS A 344 3.00 2.51 17.27
N SER A 345 2.39 3.09 16.24
CA SER A 345 2.58 4.50 15.91
C SER A 345 1.87 5.39 16.93
N VAL A 346 2.57 6.38 17.44
CA VAL A 346 1.98 7.40 18.29
C VAL A 346 0.85 8.14 17.57
N TYR A 347 1.06 8.47 16.28
CA TYR A 347 0.07 9.17 15.44
C TYR A 347 -1.31 8.51 15.43
N LEU A 348 -1.37 7.20 15.21
CA LEU A 348 -2.64 6.51 15.03
C LEU A 348 -3.51 6.55 16.30
N ASP A 349 -2.90 6.46 17.47
CA ASP A 349 -3.63 6.41 18.74
C ASP A 349 -3.94 7.79 19.31
N ILE A 350 -3.17 8.84 18.94
CA ILE A 350 -3.42 10.18 19.49
C ILE A 350 -4.31 11.05 18.58
N ARG A 351 -4.34 10.83 17.26
CA ARG A 351 -5.00 11.73 16.30
C ARG A 351 -6.49 11.94 16.59
N GLU A 352 -7.24 10.87 16.88
CA GLU A 352 -8.66 10.96 17.21
C GLU A 352 -8.88 11.56 18.61
N LYS A 353 -8.00 11.23 19.56
CA LYS A 353 -8.09 11.77 20.93
C LYS A 353 -7.89 13.28 20.94
N VAL A 354 -6.88 13.80 20.19
CA VAL A 354 -6.67 15.25 20.09
C VAL A 354 -7.75 15.93 19.25
N LEU A 355 -8.33 15.26 18.25
CA LEU A 355 -9.45 15.79 17.47
C LEU A 355 -10.68 16.00 18.37
N ASN A 356 -11.01 15.02 19.21
CA ASN A 356 -12.13 15.07 20.11
C ASN A 356 -11.91 16.08 21.26
N ASN A 357 -10.74 16.01 21.90
CA ASN A 357 -10.32 16.92 22.96
C ASN A 357 -8.79 16.99 23.02
N VAL A 358 -8.23 18.14 22.67
CA VAL A 358 -6.77 18.31 22.56
C VAL A 358 -6.06 18.10 23.90
N GLU A 359 -6.65 18.53 25.04
CA GLU A 359 -6.02 18.34 26.35
C GLU A 359 -5.97 16.89 26.78
N GLN A 360 -7.06 16.15 26.55
CA GLN A 360 -7.09 14.71 26.82
C GLN A 360 -6.14 13.93 25.92
N GLY A 361 -6.08 14.31 24.64
CA GLY A 361 -5.14 13.69 23.68
C GLY A 361 -3.68 13.96 24.05
N LEU A 362 -3.35 15.17 24.49
CA LEU A 362 -2.01 15.50 24.98
C LEU A 362 -1.67 14.84 26.32
N ALA A 363 -2.64 14.68 27.21
CA ALA A 363 -2.45 13.93 28.46
C ALA A 363 -2.15 12.45 28.17
N PHE A 364 -2.91 11.84 27.25
CA PHE A 364 -2.66 10.48 26.77
C PHE A 364 -1.26 10.35 26.14
N TYR A 365 -0.88 11.29 25.25
CA TYR A 365 0.46 11.29 24.65
C TYR A 365 1.58 11.31 25.70
N ARG A 366 1.46 12.17 26.73
CA ARG A 366 2.45 12.24 27.83
C ARG A 366 2.50 10.96 28.64
N GLU A 367 1.36 10.35 28.89
CA GLU A 367 1.24 9.07 29.61
C GLU A 367 1.95 7.95 28.88
N ILE A 368 1.65 7.73 27.57
CA ILE A 368 2.30 6.67 26.79
C ILE A 368 3.81 6.91 26.63
N LYS A 369 4.23 8.17 26.53
CA LYS A 369 5.65 8.52 26.47
C LYS A 369 6.39 8.22 27.76
N ALA A 370 5.74 8.42 28.91
CA ALA A 370 6.32 8.16 30.23
C ALA A 370 6.35 6.66 30.58
N HIS A 371 5.31 5.90 30.21
CA HIS A 371 5.06 4.57 30.80
C HIS A 371 4.88 3.42 29.80
N GLN A 372 4.84 3.69 28.47
CA GLN A 372 4.54 2.66 27.46
C GLN A 372 5.51 2.66 26.27
N GLN A 373 6.78 2.97 26.52
CA GLN A 373 7.81 2.99 25.47
C GLN A 373 8.14 1.58 24.91
N ASP A 374 7.73 0.53 25.58
CA ASP A 374 7.81 -0.85 25.10
C ASP A 374 6.76 -1.15 24.04
N LYS A 375 5.61 -0.46 24.07
CA LYS A 375 4.48 -0.63 23.12
C LYS A 375 4.51 0.38 21.98
N TYR A 376 4.93 1.62 22.21
CA TYR A 376 4.89 2.72 21.25
C TYR A 376 6.26 3.03 20.67
N ASP A 377 6.28 3.35 19.38
CA ASP A 377 7.47 3.72 18.64
C ASP A 377 7.68 5.25 18.70
N PHE A 378 8.61 5.69 19.51
CA PHE A 378 9.00 7.09 19.61
C PHE A 378 10.19 7.46 18.70
N TYR A 379 10.69 6.53 17.89
CA TYR A 379 11.78 6.82 16.95
C TYR A 379 11.37 7.87 15.90
N PHE A 380 10.10 7.80 15.44
CA PHE A 380 9.51 8.76 14.50
C PHE A 380 8.62 9.80 15.18
N GLU A 381 8.80 10.07 16.46
CA GLU A 381 7.92 10.90 17.28
C GLU A 381 7.61 12.27 16.66
N ALA A 382 8.63 12.99 16.15
CA ALA A 382 8.43 14.26 15.47
C ALA A 382 7.50 14.13 14.24
N GLY A 383 7.72 13.11 13.42
CA GLY A 383 6.90 12.82 12.24
C GLY A 383 5.46 12.44 12.60
N ASP A 384 5.25 11.67 13.67
CA ASP A 384 3.93 11.30 14.18
C ASP A 384 3.16 12.53 14.68
N LEU A 385 3.82 13.44 15.38
CA LEU A 385 3.22 14.70 15.82
C LEU A 385 2.93 15.63 14.63
N ILE A 386 3.83 15.75 13.65
CA ILE A 386 3.56 16.51 12.42
C ILE A 386 2.35 15.93 11.69
N SER A 387 2.25 14.62 11.56
CA SER A 387 1.10 13.94 10.95
C SER A 387 -0.19 14.20 11.72
N THR A 388 -0.14 14.22 13.05
CA THR A 388 -1.26 14.57 13.92
C THR A 388 -1.71 16.02 13.70
N GLY A 389 -0.77 16.96 13.62
CA GLY A 389 -1.08 18.36 13.29
C GLY A 389 -1.74 18.51 11.93
N LYS A 390 -1.24 17.82 10.90
CA LYS A 390 -1.87 17.78 9.56
C LYS A 390 -3.28 17.19 9.59
N TYR A 391 -3.50 16.16 10.41
CA TYR A 391 -4.82 15.55 10.58
C TYR A 391 -5.85 16.56 11.12
N LEU A 392 -5.45 17.39 12.09
CA LEU A 392 -6.25 18.48 12.64
C LEU A 392 -6.43 19.62 11.62
N GLN A 393 -5.37 20.03 10.94
CA GLN A 393 -5.37 21.10 9.95
C GLN A 393 -6.36 20.84 8.80
N ARG A 394 -6.39 19.59 8.28
CA ARG A 394 -7.36 19.16 7.25
C ARG A 394 -8.81 19.24 7.71
N ARG A 395 -9.06 19.28 9.01
CA ARG A 395 -10.38 19.42 9.66
C ARG A 395 -10.62 20.82 10.20
N SER A 396 -9.84 21.79 9.74
CA SER A 396 -9.92 23.22 10.11
C SER A 396 -9.71 23.49 11.61
N ARG A 397 -9.09 22.54 12.34
CA ARG A 397 -8.72 22.70 13.75
C ARG A 397 -7.34 23.37 13.86
N TYR A 398 -7.23 24.59 13.33
CA TYR A 398 -5.94 25.28 13.15
C TYR A 398 -5.21 25.57 14.46
N ASP A 399 -5.93 26.03 15.49
CA ASP A 399 -5.32 26.32 16.82
C ASP A 399 -4.73 25.08 17.46
N ASP A 400 -5.45 23.97 17.40
CA ASP A 400 -4.99 22.69 17.93
C ASP A 400 -3.81 22.15 17.10
N ALA A 401 -3.86 22.28 15.76
CA ALA A 401 -2.75 21.90 14.89
C ALA A 401 -1.47 22.67 15.22
N ILE A 402 -1.55 23.99 15.42
CA ILE A 402 -0.42 24.84 15.84
C ILE A 402 0.19 24.33 17.15
N ARG A 403 -0.63 23.97 18.13
CA ARG A 403 -0.16 23.42 19.40
C ARG A 403 0.61 22.10 19.21
N ILE A 404 0.12 21.22 18.35
CA ILE A 404 0.80 19.96 18.05
C ILE A 404 2.12 20.19 17.32
N TYR A 405 2.14 21.10 16.32
CA TYR A 405 3.39 21.46 15.63
C TYR A 405 4.42 22.07 16.59
N ALA A 406 3.98 22.89 17.55
CA ALA A 406 4.87 23.43 18.57
C ALA A 406 5.55 22.35 19.44
N LEU A 407 4.88 21.20 19.63
CA LEU A 407 5.49 20.04 20.31
C LEU A 407 6.44 19.27 19.36
N ALA A 408 6.14 19.20 18.07
CA ALA A 408 6.94 18.47 17.10
C ALA A 408 8.26 19.17 16.76
N ILE A 409 8.26 20.50 16.61
CA ILE A 409 9.41 21.30 16.15
C ILE A 409 10.70 21.02 16.97
N PRO A 410 10.69 21.04 18.32
CA PRO A 410 11.90 20.78 19.10
C PRO A 410 12.38 19.33 19.04
N LEU A 411 11.59 18.41 18.53
CA LEU A 411 11.91 16.98 18.38
C LEU A 411 12.48 16.65 16.98
N CYS A 412 12.37 17.58 16.03
CA CYS A 412 12.91 17.39 14.69
C CYS A 412 14.44 17.34 14.71
N THR A 413 15.01 16.30 14.11
CA THR A 413 16.46 16.12 14.01
C THR A 413 17.03 16.60 12.68
N ARG A 414 16.17 16.72 11.64
CA ARG A 414 16.56 17.23 10.32
C ARG A 414 16.04 18.66 10.12
N ALA A 415 16.88 19.50 9.52
CA ALA A 415 16.51 20.88 9.17
C ALA A 415 15.26 20.96 8.30
N SER A 416 15.12 20.05 7.33
CA SER A 416 13.93 19.95 6.47
C SER A 416 12.63 19.67 7.24
N ASP A 417 12.67 18.82 8.26
CA ASP A 417 11.49 18.50 9.07
C ASP A 417 11.07 19.69 9.94
N THR A 418 12.07 20.37 10.54
CA THR A 418 11.84 21.62 11.29
C THR A 418 11.21 22.67 10.39
N SER A 419 11.79 22.87 9.19
CA SER A 419 11.28 23.79 8.18
C SER A 419 9.84 23.47 7.79
N TYR A 420 9.56 22.21 7.51
CA TYR A 420 8.22 21.76 7.14
C TYR A 420 7.19 21.97 8.25
N ALA A 421 7.51 21.66 9.50
CA ALA A 421 6.62 21.91 10.63
C ALA A 421 6.33 23.41 10.85
N CYS A 422 7.36 24.25 10.66
CA CYS A 422 7.19 25.71 10.69
C CYS A 422 6.32 26.23 9.54
N GLU A 423 6.47 25.69 8.33
CA GLU A 423 5.65 26.00 7.17
C GLU A 423 4.18 25.65 7.41
N LEU A 424 3.88 24.44 7.89
CA LEU A 424 2.53 24.00 8.24
C LEU A 424 1.90 24.91 9.33
N THR A 425 2.72 25.37 10.29
CA THR A 425 2.29 26.34 11.30
C THR A 425 1.91 27.68 10.64
N ALA A 426 2.72 28.15 9.68
CA ALA A 426 2.44 29.38 8.94
C ALA A 426 1.15 29.26 8.13
N GLU A 427 0.92 28.14 7.47
CA GLU A 427 -0.34 27.86 6.74
C GLU A 427 -1.55 27.92 7.65
N CYS A 428 -1.48 27.36 8.87
CA CYS A 428 -2.55 27.43 9.84
C CYS A 428 -2.86 28.90 10.21
N TYR A 429 -1.87 29.73 10.47
CA TYR A 429 -2.06 31.15 10.75
C TYR A 429 -2.66 31.89 9.53
N LEU A 430 -2.21 31.56 8.32
CA LEU A 430 -2.76 32.14 7.10
C LEU A 430 -4.26 31.81 6.93
N LYS A 431 -4.63 30.54 7.16
CA LYS A 431 -6.04 30.10 7.13
C LYS A 431 -6.91 30.77 8.20
N LYS A 432 -6.33 31.17 9.32
CA LYS A 432 -6.98 31.99 10.37
C LYS A 432 -7.04 33.47 10.05
N GLY A 433 -6.42 33.94 8.97
CA GLY A 433 -6.35 35.38 8.62
C GLY A 433 -5.22 36.14 9.33
N ASP A 434 -4.41 35.50 10.15
CA ASP A 434 -3.28 36.13 10.86
C ASP A 434 -2.02 36.14 9.97
N ARG A 435 -2.01 37.09 9.01
CA ARG A 435 -0.91 37.28 8.04
C ARG A 435 0.42 37.61 8.73
N LEU A 436 0.38 38.31 9.87
CA LEU A 436 1.59 38.71 10.58
C LEU A 436 2.29 37.48 11.18
N GLN A 437 1.56 36.58 11.85
CA GLN A 437 2.11 35.35 12.39
C GLN A 437 2.51 34.41 11.25
N ALA A 438 1.70 34.28 10.19
CA ALA A 438 2.05 33.47 9.03
C ALA A 438 3.42 33.88 8.45
N LYS A 439 3.65 35.18 8.22
CA LYS A 439 4.93 35.71 7.74
C LYS A 439 6.11 35.34 8.67
N LYS A 440 5.93 35.48 9.99
CA LYS A 440 6.95 35.11 10.98
C LYS A 440 7.30 33.61 10.91
N TRP A 441 6.31 32.75 10.75
CA TRP A 441 6.52 31.31 10.71
C TRP A 441 7.10 30.82 9.37
N TYR A 442 6.73 31.44 8.22
CA TYR A 442 7.45 31.20 6.95
C TYR A 442 8.91 31.63 7.02
N ALA A 443 9.21 32.77 7.68
CA ALA A 443 10.59 33.18 7.89
C ALA A 443 11.38 32.19 8.75
N LYS A 444 10.77 31.60 9.80
CA LYS A 444 11.37 30.52 10.59
C LYS A 444 11.60 29.25 9.76
N ALA A 445 10.64 28.90 8.87
CA ALA A 445 10.79 27.76 7.98
C ALA A 445 12.00 27.94 7.06
N LEU A 446 12.13 29.09 6.43
CA LEU A 446 13.26 29.42 5.56
C LEU A 446 14.60 29.51 6.32
N ALA A 447 14.58 30.00 7.57
CA ALA A 447 15.77 30.02 8.43
C ALA A 447 16.23 28.61 8.86
N ALA A 448 15.29 27.67 9.02
CA ALA A 448 15.59 26.27 9.32
C ALA A 448 16.14 25.53 8.09
N ASP A 449 15.59 25.79 6.92
CA ASP A 449 16.03 25.21 5.64
C ASP A 449 15.89 26.24 4.51
N ALA A 450 17.03 26.77 4.08
CA ALA A 450 17.10 27.75 2.98
C ALA A 450 16.61 27.17 1.63
N GLY A 451 16.53 25.84 1.50
CA GLY A 451 15.98 25.15 0.32
C GLY A 451 14.45 25.12 0.24
N ASN A 452 13.74 25.61 1.25
CA ASN A 452 12.27 25.62 1.26
C ASN A 452 11.70 26.65 0.29
N LYS A 453 11.47 26.22 -0.96
CA LYS A 453 10.95 27.09 -2.05
C LYS A 453 9.54 27.62 -1.78
N ASN A 454 8.69 26.85 -1.08
CA ASN A 454 7.34 27.30 -0.76
C ASN A 454 7.36 28.44 0.25
N ALA A 455 8.11 28.30 1.33
CA ALA A 455 8.27 29.38 2.31
C ALA A 455 8.88 30.64 1.68
N GLN A 456 9.88 30.51 0.80
CA GLN A 456 10.45 31.62 0.04
C GLN A 456 9.40 32.31 -0.85
N GLY A 457 8.61 31.52 -1.61
CA GLY A 457 7.56 32.04 -2.48
C GLY A 457 6.49 32.81 -1.69
N MET A 458 6.05 32.25 -0.57
CA MET A 458 5.08 32.91 0.32
C MET A 458 5.62 34.22 0.92
N LEU A 459 6.89 34.25 1.33
CA LEU A 459 7.51 35.49 1.84
C LEU A 459 7.60 36.57 0.77
N ASN A 460 7.90 36.21 -0.48
CA ASN A 460 7.91 37.14 -1.60
C ASN A 460 6.52 37.74 -1.84
N THR A 461 5.46 36.95 -1.74
CA THR A 461 4.06 37.43 -1.85
C THR A 461 3.75 38.43 -0.75
N PHE A 462 4.16 38.20 0.50
CA PHE A 462 3.98 39.13 1.61
C PHE A 462 4.78 40.44 1.49
N ALA A 463 5.80 40.47 0.63
CA ALA A 463 6.59 41.67 0.38
C ALA A 463 5.99 42.61 -0.70
N GLN A 464 5.05 42.08 -1.51
CA GLN A 464 4.38 42.79 -2.60
C GLN A 464 3.07 43.43 -2.15
N ASP A 465 2.51 42.99 -1.04
CA ASP A 465 1.33 43.56 -0.35
C ASP A 465 1.76 44.62 0.70
#